data_0881c277f20abdc028d9d0e5745a1b2a
#
_entry.id   0881c277f20abdc028d9d0e5745a1b2a
#
_cell.length_a   1.000
_cell.length_b   1.000
_cell.length_c   1.000
_cell.angle_alpha   90.00
_cell.angle_beta   90.00
_cell.angle_gamma   90.00
#
_symmetry.space_group_name_H-M   'P 1'
#
loop_
_entity.id
_entity.type
_entity.pdbx_description
1 polymer ?
#
loop_
_entity_poly.entity_id
_entity_poly.type
_entity_poly.pdbx_seq_one_letter_code
_entity_poly.pdbx_strand_id
1 'polypeptide(L)'
;MYVLLNDSSGIFPRVLSKLNKDKNHFIQVLEQRLQQKTTLENIDVNSMRISYSLNDLLAKANSQMTSFKDEYMSVEHVIMALFEINENWVKDLLNQEGMNKKDTKKVILEMRGDHMVDNPNPENTYEVLEKYGRDLTKDVENGKLDPVIGRDDEIRRVIQILSRKTKNNPILIGEPGVGKTAIVEGLAWRIYKNDVPISLQNKTIY
;
A
#
# COMPACT_ATOMS: atom_id res chain seq x y z
N MET A 1 -18.30 -0.33 -1.44
CA MET A 1 -17.71 -0.79 -0.17
C MET A 1 -17.50 -2.31 -0.17
N TYR A 2 -18.53 -3.14 -0.34
CA TYR A 2 -18.40 -4.61 -0.34
C TYR A 2 -17.36 -5.13 -1.33
N VAL A 3 -17.38 -4.68 -2.58
CA VAL A 3 -16.40 -5.06 -3.61
C VAL A 3 -14.97 -4.69 -3.20
N LEU A 4 -14.77 -3.48 -2.68
CA LEU A 4 -13.46 -3.01 -2.24
C LEU A 4 -12.90 -3.80 -1.05
N LEU A 5 -13.77 -4.35 -0.20
CA LEU A 5 -13.36 -5.18 0.94
C LEU A 5 -13.02 -6.61 0.52
N ASN A 6 -13.68 -7.13 -0.53
CA ASN A 6 -13.42 -8.48 -1.04
C ASN A 6 -12.19 -8.56 -1.96
N ASP A 7 -11.64 -7.44 -2.39
CA ASP A 7 -10.35 -7.43 -3.06
C ASP A 7 -9.24 -7.72 -2.04
N SER A 8 -8.69 -8.93 -2.09
CA SER A 8 -7.66 -9.38 -1.14
C SER A 8 -6.36 -8.59 -1.28
N SER A 9 -6.10 -8.04 -2.45
CA SER A 9 -4.93 -7.21 -2.75
C SER A 9 -5.21 -5.71 -2.59
N GLY A 10 -6.48 -5.32 -2.43
CA GLY A 10 -6.92 -3.94 -2.38
C GLY A 10 -6.44 -3.17 -1.15
N ILE A 11 -6.39 -1.86 -1.30
CA ILE A 11 -5.91 -0.97 -0.23
C ILE A 11 -6.86 -0.90 0.97
N PHE A 12 -8.19 -1.09 0.76
CA PHE A 12 -9.15 -0.95 1.85
C PHE A 12 -8.97 -2.02 2.96
N PRO A 13 -8.83 -3.32 2.67
CA PRO A 13 -8.50 -4.33 3.68
C PRO A 13 -7.21 -4.01 4.46
N ARG A 14 -6.22 -3.45 3.81
CA ARG A 14 -4.95 -3.06 4.45
C ARG A 14 -5.12 -1.87 5.39
N VAL A 15 -5.91 -0.86 4.98
CA VAL A 15 -6.28 0.27 5.84
C VAL A 15 -6.98 -0.24 7.10
N LEU A 16 -7.93 -1.17 6.98
CA LEU A 16 -8.61 -1.78 8.13
C LEU A 16 -7.61 -2.51 9.04
N SER A 17 -6.72 -3.31 8.47
CA SER A 17 -5.68 -4.03 9.23
C SER A 17 -4.78 -3.08 10.03
N LYS A 18 -4.30 -1.99 9.40
CA LYS A 18 -3.48 -0.98 10.09
C LYS A 18 -4.25 -0.20 11.17
N LEU A 19 -5.56 -0.07 11.02
CA LEU A 19 -6.44 0.50 12.03
C LEU A 19 -6.88 -0.51 13.10
N ASN A 20 -6.39 -1.76 13.04
CA ASN A 20 -6.82 -2.88 13.90
C ASN A 20 -8.33 -3.11 13.87
N LYS A 21 -8.94 -3.06 12.66
CA LYS A 21 -10.38 -3.28 12.44
C LYS A 21 -10.64 -4.63 11.81
N ASP A 22 -11.73 -5.28 12.22
CA ASP A 22 -12.11 -6.59 11.68
C ASP A 22 -12.82 -6.46 10.33
N LYS A 23 -12.09 -6.80 9.27
CA LYS A 23 -12.61 -6.87 7.90
C LYS A 23 -13.84 -7.78 7.77
N ASN A 24 -13.84 -8.92 8.47
CA ASN A 24 -14.90 -9.92 8.33
C ASN A 24 -16.22 -9.41 8.90
N HIS A 25 -16.16 -8.67 10.00
CA HIS A 25 -17.33 -8.03 10.58
C HIS A 25 -17.94 -7.00 9.61
N PHE A 26 -17.11 -6.15 8.98
CA PHE A 26 -17.59 -5.24 7.93
C PHE A 26 -18.28 -5.98 6.78
N ILE A 27 -17.68 -7.07 6.29
CA ILE A 27 -18.26 -7.87 5.22
C ILE A 27 -19.60 -8.45 5.65
N GLN A 28 -19.71 -9.03 6.83
CA GLN A 28 -20.94 -9.63 7.36
C GLN A 28 -22.08 -8.61 7.45
N VAL A 29 -21.81 -7.42 7.98
CA VAL A 29 -22.83 -6.35 8.06
C VAL A 29 -23.28 -5.91 6.66
N LEU A 30 -22.36 -5.80 5.71
CA LEU A 30 -22.70 -5.43 4.34
C LEU A 30 -23.50 -6.52 3.63
N GLU A 31 -23.18 -7.81 3.84
CA GLU A 31 -23.93 -8.94 3.28
C GLU A 31 -25.36 -9.00 3.81
N GLN A 32 -25.55 -8.86 5.12
CA GLN A 32 -26.87 -8.78 5.72
C GLN A 32 -27.70 -7.65 5.11
N ARG A 33 -27.08 -6.50 4.86
CA ARG A 33 -27.75 -5.36 4.26
C ARG A 33 -28.05 -5.56 2.77
N LEU A 34 -27.18 -6.22 2.05
CA LEU A 34 -27.41 -6.58 0.64
C LEU A 34 -28.55 -7.58 0.48
N GLN A 35 -28.65 -8.58 1.39
CA GLN A 35 -29.74 -9.55 1.41
C GLN A 35 -31.12 -8.92 1.64
N GLN A 36 -31.17 -7.78 2.33
CA GLN A 36 -32.41 -7.03 2.54
C GLN A 36 -32.86 -6.20 1.32
N LYS A 37 -32.00 -6.08 0.29
CA LYS A 37 -32.34 -5.37 -0.94
C LYS A 37 -33.14 -6.27 -1.87
N THR A 38 -34.10 -5.68 -2.56
CA THR A 38 -34.85 -6.39 -3.61
C THR A 38 -33.90 -6.73 -4.76
N THR A 39 -33.83 -8.01 -5.09
CA THR A 39 -33.13 -8.48 -6.29
C THR A 39 -34.10 -8.50 -7.46
N LEU A 40 -33.67 -8.00 -8.60
CA LEU A 40 -34.43 -8.08 -9.86
C LEU A 40 -33.78 -9.16 -10.72
N GLU A 41 -34.59 -10.09 -11.19
CA GLU A 41 -34.16 -11.12 -12.14
C GLU A 41 -34.29 -10.59 -13.59
N ASN A 42 -33.37 -11.01 -14.47
CA ASN A 42 -33.40 -10.71 -15.91
C ASN A 42 -33.30 -9.21 -16.28
N ILE A 43 -32.39 -8.48 -15.67
CA ILE A 43 -32.13 -7.09 -16.02
C ILE A 43 -31.16 -7.02 -17.21
N ASP A 44 -31.54 -6.24 -18.23
CA ASP A 44 -30.59 -5.83 -19.27
C ASP A 44 -29.54 -4.88 -18.65
N VAL A 45 -28.27 -5.34 -18.63
CA VAL A 45 -27.15 -4.58 -18.09
C VAL A 45 -27.01 -3.21 -18.74
N ASN A 46 -27.39 -3.06 -20.02
CA ASN A 46 -27.35 -1.80 -20.76
C ASN A 46 -28.41 -0.78 -20.27
N SER A 47 -29.43 -1.25 -19.56
CA SER A 47 -30.47 -0.39 -18.96
C SER A 47 -30.13 0.10 -17.55
N MET A 48 -29.06 -0.42 -16.94
CA MET A 48 -28.66 -0.03 -15.58
C MET A 48 -28.17 1.42 -15.52
N ARG A 49 -28.65 2.15 -14.53
CA ARG A 49 -28.20 3.50 -14.25
C ARG A 49 -27.46 3.56 -12.92
N ILE A 50 -26.46 4.43 -12.85
CA ILE A 50 -25.74 4.70 -11.62
C ILE A 50 -26.71 5.36 -10.63
N SER A 51 -26.75 4.85 -9.38
CA SER A 51 -27.59 5.44 -8.33
C SER A 51 -27.09 6.83 -7.91
N TYR A 52 -28.00 7.62 -7.35
CA TYR A 52 -27.64 8.95 -6.79
C TYR A 52 -26.52 8.82 -5.75
N SER A 53 -26.61 7.85 -4.85
CA SER A 53 -25.58 7.62 -3.81
C SER A 53 -24.21 7.30 -4.37
N LEU A 54 -24.15 6.54 -5.47
CA LEU A 54 -22.87 6.26 -6.13
C LEU A 54 -22.32 7.49 -6.84
N ASN A 55 -23.16 8.29 -7.48
CA ASN A 55 -22.75 9.57 -8.07
C ASN A 55 -22.23 10.54 -7.00
N ASP A 56 -22.91 10.66 -5.85
CA ASP A 56 -22.46 11.50 -4.72
C ASP A 56 -21.10 11.00 -4.19
N LEU A 57 -20.92 9.69 -4.05
CA LEU A 57 -19.65 9.09 -3.63
C LEU A 57 -18.52 9.45 -4.58
N LEU A 58 -18.73 9.29 -5.90
CA LEU A 58 -17.71 9.59 -6.90
C LEU A 58 -17.38 11.09 -6.97
N ALA A 59 -18.38 11.96 -6.84
CA ALA A 59 -18.17 13.40 -6.77
C ALA A 59 -17.32 13.80 -5.56
N LYS A 60 -17.57 13.19 -4.39
CA LYS A 60 -16.79 13.42 -3.17
C LYS A 60 -15.39 12.82 -3.28
N ALA A 61 -15.25 11.65 -3.90
CA ALA A 61 -13.95 11.06 -4.17
C ALA A 61 -13.09 11.98 -5.08
N ASN A 62 -13.70 12.60 -6.08
CA ASN A 62 -13.01 13.60 -6.92
C ASN A 62 -12.56 14.82 -6.11
N SER A 63 -13.37 15.29 -5.16
CA SER A 63 -12.98 16.37 -4.25
C SER A 63 -11.81 15.96 -3.34
N GLN A 64 -11.79 14.70 -2.86
CA GLN A 64 -10.65 14.17 -2.11
C GLN A 64 -9.38 14.10 -2.97
N MET A 65 -9.47 13.64 -4.23
CA MET A 65 -8.36 13.62 -5.18
C MET A 65 -7.72 15.01 -5.31
N THR A 66 -8.51 16.05 -5.48
CA THR A 66 -8.02 17.44 -5.53
C THR A 66 -7.35 17.86 -4.21
N SER A 67 -7.92 17.45 -3.06
CA SER A 67 -7.35 17.72 -1.73
C SER A 67 -5.99 17.04 -1.51
N PHE A 68 -5.77 15.87 -2.11
CA PHE A 68 -4.51 15.14 -2.07
C PHE A 68 -3.50 15.61 -3.13
N LYS A 69 -3.93 16.50 -4.04
CA LYS A 69 -3.16 17.01 -5.19
C LYS A 69 -2.79 15.90 -6.19
N ASP A 70 -3.67 14.93 -6.35
CA ASP A 70 -3.49 13.81 -7.26
C ASP A 70 -4.12 14.11 -8.64
N GLU A 71 -3.57 13.49 -9.68
CA GLU A 71 -4.07 13.63 -11.06
C GLU A 71 -5.15 12.60 -11.37
N TYR A 72 -5.13 11.45 -10.71
CA TYR A 72 -6.09 10.36 -10.92
C TYR A 72 -6.80 9.97 -9.65
N MET A 73 -8.08 9.61 -9.81
CA MET A 73 -8.88 9.07 -8.72
C MET A 73 -8.47 7.62 -8.43
N SER A 74 -8.19 7.32 -7.19
CA SER A 74 -7.82 5.98 -6.69
C SER A 74 -8.79 5.52 -5.59
N VAL A 75 -8.64 4.29 -5.14
CA VAL A 75 -9.48 3.71 -4.08
C VAL A 75 -9.35 4.48 -2.77
N GLU A 76 -8.19 5.06 -2.46
CA GLU A 76 -8.00 5.89 -1.26
C GLU A 76 -8.97 7.06 -1.21
N HIS A 77 -9.19 7.73 -2.37
CA HIS A 77 -10.13 8.85 -2.46
C HIS A 77 -11.57 8.38 -2.23
N VAL A 78 -11.91 7.19 -2.74
CA VAL A 78 -13.22 6.57 -2.48
C VAL A 78 -13.39 6.23 -1.01
N ILE A 79 -12.37 5.67 -0.35
CA ILE A 79 -12.40 5.39 1.10
C ILE A 79 -12.62 6.69 1.89
N MET A 80 -11.90 7.76 1.56
CA MET A 80 -12.07 9.05 2.22
C MET A 80 -13.45 9.66 1.99
N ALA A 81 -14.00 9.47 0.79
CA ALA A 81 -15.34 9.96 0.44
C ALA A 81 -16.46 9.25 1.22
N LEU A 82 -16.26 8.00 1.66
CA LEU A 82 -17.25 7.28 2.48
C LEU A 82 -17.61 8.01 3.79
N PHE A 83 -16.71 8.81 4.34
CA PHE A 83 -16.97 9.63 5.53
C PHE A 83 -17.83 10.86 5.23
N GLU A 84 -18.00 11.23 3.95
CA GLU A 84 -18.66 12.47 3.53
C GLU A 84 -19.99 12.26 2.83
N ILE A 85 -20.29 11.04 2.36
CA ILE A 85 -21.55 10.76 1.66
C ILE A 85 -22.77 10.98 2.55
N ASN A 86 -23.91 11.33 1.91
CA ASN A 86 -25.16 11.56 2.60
C ASN A 86 -25.96 10.27 2.85
N GLU A 87 -25.27 9.21 3.27
CA GLU A 87 -25.85 7.92 3.62
C GLU A 87 -25.62 7.65 5.11
N ASN A 88 -26.66 7.87 5.91
CA ASN A 88 -26.56 7.73 7.38
C ASN A 88 -26.06 6.36 7.80
N TRP A 89 -26.53 5.30 7.13
CA TRP A 89 -26.13 3.94 7.46
C TRP A 89 -24.63 3.66 7.26
N VAL A 90 -23.98 4.34 6.30
CA VAL A 90 -22.53 4.22 6.11
C VAL A 90 -21.79 4.91 7.23
N LYS A 91 -22.27 6.10 7.61
CA LYS A 91 -21.73 6.84 8.76
C LYS A 91 -21.85 6.05 10.05
N ASP A 92 -23.05 5.47 10.28
CA ASP A 92 -23.32 4.64 11.45
C ASP A 92 -22.40 3.41 11.48
N LEU A 93 -22.23 2.72 10.35
CA LEU A 93 -21.31 1.60 10.25
C LEU A 93 -19.88 2.00 10.57
N LEU A 94 -19.36 3.07 9.94
CA LEU A 94 -18.01 3.55 10.20
C LEU A 94 -17.79 3.93 11.66
N ASN A 95 -18.81 4.58 12.28
CA ASN A 95 -18.77 4.97 13.69
C ASN A 95 -18.82 3.76 14.63
N GLN A 96 -19.69 2.76 14.35
CA GLN A 96 -19.80 1.53 15.13
C GLN A 96 -18.48 0.76 15.13
N GLU A 97 -17.80 0.73 13.98
CA GLU A 97 -16.47 0.14 13.83
C GLU A 97 -15.35 1.03 14.39
N GLY A 98 -15.68 2.19 14.94
CA GLY A 98 -14.71 3.13 15.50
C GLY A 98 -13.73 3.65 14.47
N MET A 99 -14.15 3.77 13.21
CA MET A 99 -13.37 4.42 12.16
C MET A 99 -13.64 5.93 12.17
N ASN A 100 -12.60 6.72 12.11
CA ASN A 100 -12.72 8.16 11.91
C ASN A 100 -11.88 8.63 10.72
N LYS A 101 -12.32 9.73 10.14
CA LYS A 101 -11.71 10.30 8.93
C LYS A 101 -10.23 10.65 9.10
N LYS A 102 -9.86 11.19 10.29
CA LYS A 102 -8.50 11.68 10.57
C LYS A 102 -7.48 10.54 10.62
N ASP A 103 -7.79 9.48 11.36
CA ASP A 103 -6.90 8.34 11.52
C ASP A 103 -6.81 7.54 10.22
N THR A 104 -7.95 7.38 9.51
CA THR A 104 -7.97 6.75 8.19
C THR A 104 -7.08 7.52 7.19
N LYS A 105 -7.18 8.86 7.16
CA LYS A 105 -6.31 9.69 6.33
C LYS A 105 -4.83 9.52 6.67
N LYS A 106 -4.51 9.50 7.96
CA LYS A 106 -3.13 9.31 8.44
C LYS A 106 -2.56 7.97 7.97
N VAL A 107 -3.31 6.89 8.14
CA VAL A 107 -2.90 5.55 7.69
C VAL A 107 -2.73 5.48 6.17
N ILE A 108 -3.64 6.07 5.40
CA ILE A 108 -3.51 6.14 3.94
C ILE A 108 -2.23 6.87 3.54
N LEU A 109 -1.94 8.03 4.14
CA LEU A 109 -0.72 8.79 3.86
C LEU A 109 0.55 8.04 4.26
N GLU A 110 0.54 7.32 5.39
CA GLU A 110 1.65 6.47 5.82
C GLU A 110 1.90 5.29 4.86
N MET A 111 0.82 4.68 4.33
CA MET A 111 0.93 3.58 3.36
C MET A 111 1.42 4.06 1.99
N ARG A 112 1.05 5.26 1.63
CA ARG A 112 1.37 5.88 0.36
C ARG A 112 2.79 6.46 0.33
N GLY A 113 3.32 6.89 1.48
CA GLY A 113 4.56 7.67 1.54
C GLY A 113 4.43 9.01 0.80
N ASP A 114 5.51 9.45 0.16
CA ASP A 114 5.56 10.72 -0.60
C ASP A 114 5.09 10.57 -2.06
N HIS A 115 4.47 9.43 -2.42
CA HIS A 115 4.03 9.18 -3.79
C HIS A 115 2.69 9.88 -4.08
N MET A 116 2.63 10.61 -5.19
CA MET A 116 1.41 11.15 -5.77
C MET A 116 0.80 10.14 -6.74
N VAL A 117 -0.53 10.16 -6.88
CA VAL A 117 -1.23 9.34 -7.87
C VAL A 117 -1.18 10.08 -9.22
N ASP A 118 -0.13 9.80 -9.98
CA ASP A 118 0.16 10.39 -11.29
C ASP A 118 -0.12 9.43 -12.47
N ASN A 119 -0.66 8.25 -12.18
CA ASN A 119 -1.00 7.26 -13.20
C ASN A 119 -2.36 6.60 -12.91
N PRO A 120 -3.05 6.03 -13.93
CA PRO A 120 -4.38 5.43 -13.79
C PRO A 120 -4.42 4.16 -12.94
N ASN A 121 -3.28 3.50 -12.68
CA ASN A 121 -3.15 2.26 -11.92
C ASN A 121 -2.11 2.39 -10.79
N PRO A 122 -2.33 3.29 -9.81
CA PRO A 122 -1.37 3.54 -8.74
C PRO A 122 -1.15 2.34 -7.84
N GLU A 123 -2.17 1.52 -7.65
CA GLU A 123 -2.13 0.31 -6.81
C GLU A 123 -1.05 -0.68 -7.29
N ASN A 124 -0.84 -0.79 -8.60
CA ASN A 124 0.23 -1.62 -9.14
C ASN A 124 1.63 -1.09 -8.81
N THR A 125 1.80 0.21 -8.62
CA THR A 125 3.10 0.82 -8.33
C THR A 125 3.49 0.64 -6.85
N TYR A 126 2.52 0.76 -5.93
CA TYR A 126 2.76 0.58 -4.49
C TYR A 126 3.03 -0.89 -4.12
N GLU A 127 2.48 -1.83 -4.89
CA GLU A 127 2.50 -3.25 -4.57
C GLU A 127 3.59 -4.06 -5.28
N VAL A 128 4.18 -3.51 -6.35
CA VAL A 128 5.17 -4.25 -7.16
C VAL A 128 6.33 -4.73 -6.29
N LEU A 129 6.84 -3.88 -5.42
CA LEU A 129 7.95 -4.27 -4.52
C LEU A 129 7.49 -5.28 -3.46
N GLU A 130 6.32 -5.10 -2.85
CA GLU A 130 5.81 -6.05 -1.85
C GLU A 130 5.35 -7.38 -2.46
N LYS A 131 4.77 -7.32 -3.67
CA LYS A 131 4.19 -8.49 -4.34
C LYS A 131 5.23 -9.34 -5.08
N TYR A 132 6.23 -8.70 -5.67
CA TYR A 132 7.25 -9.36 -6.51
C TYR A 132 8.67 -9.21 -5.96
N GLY A 133 8.90 -8.28 -5.04
CA GLY A 133 10.16 -8.09 -4.36
C GLY A 133 10.24 -8.90 -3.06
N ARG A 134 11.45 -9.09 -2.59
CA ARG A 134 11.76 -9.66 -1.27
C ARG A 134 12.43 -8.59 -0.44
N ASP A 135 11.81 -8.17 0.67
CA ASP A 135 12.38 -7.21 1.61
C ASP A 135 13.51 -7.88 2.42
N LEU A 136 14.74 -7.66 1.98
CA LEU A 136 15.93 -8.23 2.61
C LEU A 136 16.19 -7.61 3.99
N THR A 137 15.87 -6.34 4.19
CA THR A 137 16.05 -5.67 5.50
C THR A 137 15.13 -6.30 6.54
N LYS A 138 13.88 -6.57 6.18
CA LYS A 138 12.92 -7.25 7.03
C LYS A 138 13.26 -8.73 7.26
N ASP A 139 13.85 -9.39 6.27
CA ASP A 139 14.33 -10.76 6.43
C ASP A 139 15.50 -10.85 7.40
N VAL A 140 16.39 -9.86 7.44
CA VAL A 140 17.44 -9.74 8.46
C VAL A 140 16.82 -9.54 9.85
N GLU A 141 15.86 -8.63 10.00
CA GLU A 141 15.16 -8.37 11.27
C GLU A 141 14.49 -9.63 11.81
N ASN A 142 13.89 -10.43 10.93
CA ASN A 142 13.23 -11.69 11.26
C ASN A 142 14.19 -12.87 11.42
N GLY A 143 15.51 -12.68 11.31
CA GLY A 143 16.51 -13.73 11.44
C GLY A 143 16.49 -14.79 10.32
N LYS A 144 15.96 -14.44 9.14
CA LYS A 144 15.87 -15.34 7.97
C LYS A 144 17.10 -15.31 7.07
N LEU A 145 18.01 -14.39 7.29
CA LEU A 145 19.25 -14.25 6.53
C LEU A 145 20.45 -14.45 7.44
N ASP A 146 21.41 -15.24 7.00
CA ASP A 146 22.67 -15.43 7.69
C ASP A 146 23.61 -14.24 7.50
N PRO A 147 24.48 -13.93 8.47
CA PRO A 147 25.52 -12.92 8.31
C PRO A 147 26.50 -13.30 7.19
N VAL A 148 26.79 -12.36 6.32
CA VAL A 148 27.74 -12.56 5.22
C VAL A 148 29.17 -12.37 5.71
N ILE A 149 30.04 -13.33 5.42
CA ILE A 149 31.44 -13.35 5.82
C ILE A 149 32.34 -13.23 4.57
N GLY A 150 33.41 -12.45 4.68
CA GLY A 150 34.45 -12.37 3.65
C GLY A 150 34.08 -11.53 2.41
N ARG A 151 33.09 -10.63 2.51
CA ARG A 151 32.66 -9.73 1.43
C ARG A 151 32.66 -8.24 1.85
N ASP A 152 33.43 -7.90 2.87
CA ASP A 152 33.41 -6.55 3.46
C ASP A 152 33.85 -5.46 2.48
N ASP A 153 34.83 -5.74 1.63
CA ASP A 153 35.35 -4.76 0.68
C ASP A 153 34.36 -4.45 -0.42
N GLU A 154 33.70 -5.48 -0.96
CA GLU A 154 32.66 -5.32 -1.99
C GLU A 154 31.43 -4.60 -1.41
N ILE A 155 30.97 -4.96 -0.23
CA ILE A 155 29.85 -4.30 0.46
C ILE A 155 30.20 -2.83 0.73
N ARG A 156 31.40 -2.54 1.23
CA ARG A 156 31.89 -1.18 1.47
C ARG A 156 31.94 -0.36 0.17
N ARG A 157 32.36 -0.99 -0.93
CA ARG A 157 32.36 -0.36 -2.26
C ARG A 157 30.95 -0.02 -2.75
N VAL A 158 29.99 -0.92 -2.58
CA VAL A 158 28.58 -0.69 -2.91
C VAL A 158 28.03 0.48 -2.07
N ILE A 159 28.28 0.52 -0.76
CA ILE A 159 27.88 1.62 0.13
C ILE A 159 28.47 2.95 -0.36
N GLN A 160 29.75 2.99 -0.74
CA GLN A 160 30.38 4.21 -1.26
C GLN A 160 29.71 4.70 -2.55
N ILE A 161 29.33 3.79 -3.47
CA ILE A 161 28.66 4.16 -4.71
C ILE A 161 27.24 4.68 -4.44
N LEU A 162 26.47 3.98 -3.61
CA LEU A 162 25.10 4.39 -3.23
C LEU A 162 25.06 5.75 -2.50
N SER A 163 26.13 6.09 -1.79
CA SER A 163 26.24 7.37 -1.04
C SER A 163 26.59 8.56 -1.93
N ARG A 164 26.86 8.40 -3.22
CA ARG A 164 27.16 9.49 -4.14
C ARG A 164 25.91 10.31 -4.46
N LYS A 165 26.10 11.60 -4.76
CA LYS A 165 25.00 12.46 -5.24
C LYS A 165 24.53 12.12 -6.66
N THR A 166 25.44 11.63 -7.50
CA THR A 166 25.18 11.23 -8.89
C THR A 166 25.91 9.94 -9.20
N LYS A 167 25.48 9.19 -10.21
CA LYS A 167 26.07 7.88 -10.60
C LYS A 167 26.14 6.91 -9.43
N ASN A 168 25.04 6.85 -8.68
CA ASN A 168 24.89 6.06 -7.44
C ASN A 168 24.26 4.68 -7.65
N ASN A 169 24.23 4.18 -8.89
CA ASN A 169 23.69 2.86 -9.24
C ASN A 169 24.84 1.86 -9.39
N PRO A 170 25.17 1.04 -8.37
CA PRO A 170 26.17 0.00 -8.48
C PRO A 170 25.69 -1.18 -9.33
N ILE A 171 26.57 -1.75 -10.12
CA ILE A 171 26.33 -2.98 -10.89
C ILE A 171 27.31 -4.04 -10.40
N LEU A 172 26.78 -5.21 -9.98
CA LEU A 172 27.58 -6.36 -9.59
C LEU A 172 27.75 -7.31 -10.79
N ILE A 173 28.98 -7.45 -11.26
CA ILE A 173 29.33 -8.29 -12.39
C ILE A 173 30.14 -9.48 -11.89
N GLY A 174 29.87 -10.67 -12.42
CA GLY A 174 30.61 -11.89 -12.10
C GLY A 174 29.87 -13.12 -12.60
N GLU A 175 30.52 -14.26 -12.58
CA GLU A 175 29.95 -15.54 -12.97
C GLU A 175 28.83 -16.00 -12.05
N PRO A 176 27.94 -16.92 -12.48
CA PRO A 176 26.95 -17.53 -11.59
C PRO A 176 27.63 -18.18 -10.37
N GLY A 177 26.99 -18.06 -9.20
CA GLY A 177 27.45 -18.71 -7.97
C GLY A 177 28.59 -18.01 -7.21
N VAL A 178 29.16 -16.91 -7.70
CA VAL A 178 30.26 -16.19 -7.00
C VAL A 178 29.83 -15.36 -5.81
N GLY A 179 28.54 -15.37 -5.43
CA GLY A 179 28.02 -14.68 -4.25
C GLY A 179 27.58 -13.22 -4.47
N LYS A 180 27.15 -12.84 -5.68
CA LYS A 180 26.61 -11.48 -5.94
C LYS A 180 25.44 -11.14 -5.04
N THR A 181 24.51 -12.07 -4.82
CA THR A 181 23.36 -11.88 -3.93
C THR A 181 23.81 -11.71 -2.48
N ALA A 182 24.82 -12.44 -2.03
CA ALA A 182 25.37 -12.31 -0.69
C ALA A 182 25.87 -10.88 -0.39
N ILE A 183 26.40 -10.16 -1.38
CA ILE A 183 26.81 -8.76 -1.21
C ILE A 183 25.62 -7.87 -0.91
N VAL A 184 24.48 -8.10 -1.56
CA VAL A 184 23.23 -7.34 -1.31
C VAL A 184 22.64 -7.70 0.06
N GLU A 185 22.64 -8.97 0.43
CA GLU A 185 22.23 -9.45 1.75
C GLU A 185 23.13 -8.87 2.86
N GLY A 186 24.44 -8.81 2.64
CA GLY A 186 25.38 -8.17 3.56
C GLY A 186 25.16 -6.66 3.69
N LEU A 187 24.73 -5.97 2.62
CA LEU A 187 24.33 -4.58 2.69
C LEU A 187 23.07 -4.41 3.55
N ALA A 188 22.05 -5.29 3.42
CA ALA A 188 20.86 -5.28 4.27
C ALA A 188 21.23 -5.44 5.75
N TRP A 189 22.15 -6.33 6.07
CA TRP A 189 22.71 -6.50 7.42
C TRP A 189 23.37 -5.23 7.95
N ARG A 190 24.15 -4.52 7.14
CA ARG A 190 24.80 -3.26 7.52
C ARG A 190 23.79 -2.16 7.78
N ILE A 191 22.73 -2.06 6.95
CA ILE A 191 21.64 -1.09 7.16
C ILE A 191 20.91 -1.40 8.46
N TYR A 192 20.54 -2.65 8.69
CA TYR A 192 19.85 -3.08 9.92
C TYR A 192 20.66 -2.75 11.18
N LYS A 193 21.99 -2.96 11.14
CA LYS A 193 22.90 -2.63 12.24
C LYS A 193 23.26 -1.15 12.34
N ASN A 194 22.70 -0.30 11.46
CA ASN A 194 23.08 1.12 11.32
C ASN A 194 24.59 1.35 11.05
N ASP A 195 25.26 0.35 10.48
CA ASP A 195 26.67 0.41 10.07
C ASP A 195 26.80 0.91 8.61
N VAL A 196 26.13 2.03 8.33
CA VAL A 196 26.10 2.72 7.04
C VAL A 196 26.06 4.25 7.25
N PRO A 197 26.48 5.05 6.26
CA PRO A 197 26.32 6.50 6.31
C PRO A 197 24.85 6.91 6.53
N ILE A 198 24.63 8.10 7.12
CA ILE A 198 23.30 8.63 7.45
C ILE A 198 22.34 8.62 6.25
N SER A 199 22.86 8.84 5.03
CA SER A 199 22.07 8.81 3.80
C SER A 199 21.43 7.45 3.47
N LEU A 200 21.97 6.36 4.01
CA LEU A 200 21.51 4.99 3.82
C LEU A 200 20.84 4.39 5.06
N GLN A 201 20.88 5.07 6.20
CA GLN A 201 20.18 4.63 7.40
C GLN A 201 18.67 4.64 7.17
N ASN A 202 17.96 3.70 7.76
CA ASN A 202 16.51 3.51 7.62
C ASN A 202 16.02 3.30 6.17
N LYS A 203 16.90 2.88 5.27
CA LYS A 203 16.50 2.47 3.91
C LYS A 203 16.17 1.00 3.90
N THR A 204 15.23 0.62 3.03
CA THR A 204 14.81 -0.75 2.80
C THR A 204 15.44 -1.27 1.51
N ILE A 205 15.85 -2.54 1.49
CA ILE A 205 16.37 -3.23 0.31
C ILE A 205 15.37 -4.30 -0.11
N TYR A 206 14.93 -4.19 -1.34
CA TYR A 206 14.12 -5.21 -2.00
C TYR A 206 14.93 -5.96 -3.05
#